data_d072153813ba210ad30d484dd13d3eac
#
_entry.id   d072153813ba210ad30d484dd13d3eac
#
_cell.length_a   1.000
_cell.length_b   1.000
_cell.length_c   1.000
_cell.angle_alpha   90.00
_cell.angle_beta   90.00
_cell.angle_gamma   90.00
#
_symmetry.space_group_name_H-M   'P 1'
#
loop_
_entity.id
_entity.type
_entity.pdbx_description
1 polymer ?
#
loop_
_entity_poly.entity_id
_entity_poly.type
_entity_poly.pdbx_seq_one_letter_code
_entity_poly.pdbx_strand_id
1 'polypeptide(L)'
;ANWFVEGDIHACFDSFNHHTVIALLRKRIEDESFLQLIWKFLKVGYMEQWTYNRTYSGVPQGSGVSPVLCNIYLNELDRFMEQYATDFNTRAPKKRLSPAYKTGVNRAYEYRREGKRLWDQLTPKEKKNRSRRLKDLERAEKSMTPTIPLDTNYKRIQYTRYADDFIIGIIGSKEDAGQVKQDVKAFLQETLKLEMSDTKTKVTHTGDRARFLGYDITVSRSQNLKKLANGKIQRCQTGVVKLLVPREKWVGKLLEYQAMKIKINENGKERFVALHRGRLVNKSDIEILTTYNAEVRGLYNYYSIANDAFKIGRFGNVMKYSMYKTFACKYKTNVHEIKRKYCVGELFTVAYDTKAGRKTTTFYRDGYKRKETATKCELPDYSKYTKTNTLKQRVERYTCELCGKDCRNLEIHQVKKLKDLKGNSEWELLMRKRRRKTLVACPDCHKLIHS
;
A
#
# COMPACT_ATOMS: atom_id res chain seq x y z
N ALA A 1 6.98 -15.48 12.71
CA ALA A 1 8.42 -15.29 12.51
C ALA A 1 9.15 -15.01 13.81
N ASN A 2 10.44 -15.36 13.87
CA ASN A 2 11.33 -15.00 14.96
C ASN A 2 12.27 -13.87 14.52
N TRP A 3 12.62 -13.87 13.23
CA TRP A 3 13.54 -12.94 12.62
C TRP A 3 12.95 -12.39 11.33
N PHE A 4 13.32 -11.15 11.00
CA PHE A 4 13.14 -10.55 9.71
C PHE A 4 14.51 -10.29 9.08
N VAL A 5 14.65 -10.57 7.80
CA VAL A 5 15.73 -10.05 6.96
C VAL A 5 15.12 -8.96 6.10
N GLU A 6 15.50 -7.71 6.38
CA GLU A 6 15.14 -6.54 5.58
C GLU A 6 16.21 -6.42 4.49
N GLY A 7 15.83 -6.44 3.23
CA GLY A 7 16.77 -6.37 2.11
C GLY A 7 16.47 -5.22 1.18
N ASP A 8 17.55 -4.58 0.72
CA ASP A 8 17.53 -3.49 -0.26
C ASP A 8 18.64 -3.76 -1.28
N ILE A 9 18.32 -3.68 -2.56
CA ILE A 9 19.28 -3.87 -3.64
C ILE A 9 19.88 -2.51 -3.99
N HIS A 10 21.20 -2.40 -3.94
CA HIS A 10 21.90 -1.15 -4.19
C HIS A 10 21.70 -0.71 -5.65
N ALA A 11 21.21 0.53 -5.84
CA ALA A 11 21.02 1.16 -7.16
C ALA A 11 20.40 0.20 -8.21
N CYS A 12 19.38 -0.55 -7.81
CA CYS A 12 18.83 -1.68 -8.58
C CYS A 12 18.53 -1.30 -10.05
N PHE A 13 17.83 -0.17 -10.26
CA PHE A 13 17.47 0.29 -11.60
C PHE A 13 18.68 0.73 -12.44
N ASP A 14 19.76 1.16 -11.80
CA ASP A 14 20.96 1.65 -12.48
C ASP A 14 21.99 0.53 -12.71
N SER A 15 21.81 -0.63 -12.05
CA SER A 15 22.79 -1.72 -12.01
C SER A 15 22.44 -2.92 -12.90
N PHE A 16 21.27 -2.95 -13.55
CA PHE A 16 20.89 -4.09 -14.39
C PHE A 16 21.86 -4.35 -15.52
N ASN A 17 22.31 -5.59 -15.63
CA ASN A 17 23.10 -6.01 -16.77
C ASN A 17 22.19 -6.20 -18.00
N HIS A 18 22.42 -5.41 -19.05
CA HIS A 18 21.60 -5.42 -20.28
C HIS A 18 21.58 -6.79 -20.96
N HIS A 19 22.73 -7.50 -20.99
CA HIS A 19 22.81 -8.84 -21.59
C HIS A 19 21.95 -9.83 -20.81
N THR A 20 21.97 -9.75 -19.47
CA THR A 20 21.12 -10.60 -18.62
C THR A 20 19.65 -10.31 -18.86
N VAL A 21 19.23 -9.03 -18.97
CA VAL A 21 17.83 -8.67 -19.32
C VAL A 21 17.40 -9.34 -20.62
N ILE A 22 18.21 -9.20 -21.69
CA ILE A 22 17.88 -9.79 -23.01
C ILE A 22 17.87 -11.32 -22.93
N ALA A 23 18.82 -11.94 -22.22
CA ALA A 23 18.84 -13.40 -22.03
C ALA A 23 17.59 -13.92 -21.32
N LEU A 24 17.10 -13.18 -20.30
CA LEU A 24 15.87 -13.52 -19.59
C LEU A 24 14.63 -13.36 -20.49
N LEU A 25 14.56 -12.29 -21.29
CA LEU A 25 13.49 -12.10 -22.26
C LEU A 25 13.45 -13.21 -23.32
N ARG A 26 14.65 -13.58 -23.86
CA ARG A 26 14.80 -14.63 -24.86
C ARG A 26 14.31 -16.00 -24.40
N LYS A 27 14.23 -16.26 -23.10
CA LYS A 27 13.62 -17.49 -22.57
C LYS A 27 12.12 -17.64 -22.96
N ARG A 28 11.45 -16.54 -23.36
CA ARG A 28 10.01 -16.52 -23.66
C ARG A 28 9.62 -15.82 -24.94
N ILE A 29 10.50 -15.03 -25.52
CA ILE A 29 10.27 -14.21 -26.71
C ILE A 29 11.29 -14.61 -27.75
N GLU A 30 10.82 -15.16 -28.87
CA GLU A 30 11.65 -15.63 -30.01
C GLU A 30 11.86 -14.53 -31.05
N ASP A 31 11.08 -13.43 -31.01
CA ASP A 31 11.18 -12.32 -31.95
C ASP A 31 12.45 -11.48 -31.70
N GLU A 32 13.47 -11.75 -32.50
CA GLU A 32 14.75 -11.01 -32.40
C GLU A 32 14.60 -9.53 -32.74
N SER A 33 13.68 -9.13 -33.60
CA SER A 33 13.42 -7.72 -33.90
C SER A 33 12.89 -6.98 -32.68
N PHE A 34 12.02 -7.63 -31.91
CA PHE A 34 11.53 -7.10 -30.65
C PHE A 34 12.66 -7.02 -29.60
N LEU A 35 13.48 -8.06 -29.48
CA LEU A 35 14.62 -8.06 -28.54
C LEU A 35 15.64 -6.96 -28.87
N GLN A 36 15.91 -6.73 -30.16
CA GLN A 36 16.74 -5.63 -30.62
C GLN A 36 16.14 -4.26 -30.30
N LEU A 37 14.80 -4.12 -30.37
CA LEU A 37 14.12 -2.89 -29.98
C LEU A 37 14.31 -2.63 -28.47
N ILE A 38 14.13 -3.63 -27.62
CA ILE A 38 14.39 -3.51 -26.18
C ILE A 38 15.85 -3.17 -25.93
N TRP A 39 16.79 -3.79 -26.65
CA TRP A 39 18.21 -3.46 -26.54
C TRP A 39 18.50 -1.99 -26.86
N LYS A 40 17.86 -1.43 -27.89
CA LYS A 40 17.96 0.00 -28.22
C LYS A 40 17.42 0.87 -27.09
N PHE A 41 16.27 0.50 -26.49
CA PHE A 41 15.74 1.21 -25.31
C PHE A 41 16.69 1.20 -24.12
N LEU A 42 17.35 0.08 -23.85
CA LEU A 42 18.33 -0.02 -22.76
C LEU A 42 19.55 0.88 -22.99
N LYS A 43 19.98 1.06 -24.25
CA LYS A 43 21.16 1.85 -24.63
C LYS A 43 20.89 3.31 -24.98
N VAL A 44 19.64 3.73 -25.09
CA VAL A 44 19.29 5.06 -25.60
C VAL A 44 19.78 6.21 -24.70
N GLY A 45 20.11 5.94 -23.45
CA GLY A 45 20.51 6.97 -22.50
C GLY A 45 19.32 7.77 -21.95
N TYR A 46 19.63 8.86 -21.29
CA TYR A 46 18.64 9.78 -20.73
C TYR A 46 19.15 11.23 -20.74
N MET A 47 18.20 12.16 -20.68
CA MET A 47 18.48 13.58 -20.59
C MET A 47 18.30 14.05 -19.14
N GLU A 48 19.34 14.66 -18.56
CA GLU A 48 19.28 15.29 -17.26
C GLU A 48 19.85 16.70 -17.33
N GLN A 49 19.10 17.70 -16.87
CA GLN A 49 19.49 19.11 -16.93
C GLN A 49 19.98 19.55 -18.33
N TRP A 50 19.30 19.08 -19.39
CA TRP A 50 19.65 19.30 -20.80
C TRP A 50 20.98 18.68 -21.24
N THR A 51 21.56 17.79 -20.41
CA THR A 51 22.77 17.02 -20.75
C THR A 51 22.41 15.59 -21.07
N TYR A 52 22.92 15.06 -22.19
CA TYR A 52 22.71 13.67 -22.58
C TYR A 52 23.70 12.76 -21.84
N ASN A 53 23.16 11.74 -21.21
CA ASN A 53 23.91 10.71 -20.48
C ASN A 53 23.69 9.35 -21.14
N ARG A 54 24.78 8.65 -21.44
CA ARG A 54 24.73 7.27 -21.98
C ARG A 54 24.42 6.28 -20.86
N THR A 55 23.59 5.28 -21.15
CA THR A 55 23.29 4.16 -20.25
C THR A 55 24.18 2.98 -20.59
N TYR A 56 25.11 2.63 -19.71
CA TYR A 56 25.98 1.46 -19.84
C TYR A 56 25.41 0.23 -19.12
N SER A 57 24.65 0.44 -18.07
CA SER A 57 23.91 -0.53 -17.27
C SER A 57 22.60 0.07 -16.83
N GLY A 58 21.67 -0.77 -16.34
CA GLY A 58 20.42 -0.31 -15.77
C GLY A 58 19.39 0.13 -16.80
N VAL A 59 18.34 0.74 -16.27
CA VAL A 59 17.20 1.26 -17.04
C VAL A 59 16.87 2.68 -16.57
N PRO A 60 16.56 3.61 -17.48
CA PRO A 60 16.27 5.00 -17.11
C PRO A 60 15.10 5.08 -16.12
N GLN A 61 15.33 5.78 -15.01
CA GLN A 61 14.24 6.05 -14.05
C GLN A 61 13.17 6.94 -14.69
N GLY A 62 11.89 6.58 -14.49
CA GLY A 62 10.77 7.31 -15.09
C GLY A 62 10.31 6.78 -16.45
N SER A 63 11.02 5.85 -17.07
CA SER A 63 10.54 5.14 -18.27
C SER A 63 9.37 4.20 -17.90
N GLY A 64 8.32 4.15 -18.73
CA GLY A 64 7.20 3.23 -18.54
C GLY A 64 7.57 1.75 -18.65
N VAL A 65 8.69 1.42 -19.28
CA VAL A 65 9.19 0.05 -19.48
C VAL A 65 10.04 -0.41 -18.29
N SER A 66 10.74 0.50 -17.62
CA SER A 66 11.69 0.18 -16.55
C SER A 66 11.11 -0.67 -15.41
N PRO A 67 9.90 -0.39 -14.86
CA PRO A 67 9.32 -1.24 -13.83
C PRO A 67 8.99 -2.65 -14.30
N VAL A 68 8.65 -2.82 -15.58
CA VAL A 68 8.36 -4.15 -16.17
C VAL A 68 9.64 -4.95 -16.28
N LEU A 69 10.70 -4.35 -16.84
CA LEU A 69 12.01 -4.99 -16.96
C LEU A 69 12.60 -5.34 -15.59
N CYS A 70 12.46 -4.43 -14.62
CA CYS A 70 12.85 -4.69 -13.23
C CYS A 70 12.15 -5.95 -12.66
N ASN A 71 10.84 -6.05 -12.83
CA ASN A 71 10.10 -7.21 -12.35
C ASN A 71 10.49 -8.51 -13.07
N ILE A 72 10.76 -8.46 -14.37
CA ILE A 72 11.25 -9.61 -15.14
C ILE A 72 12.63 -10.04 -14.61
N TYR A 73 13.53 -9.10 -14.39
CA TYR A 73 14.88 -9.36 -13.90
C TYR A 73 14.86 -9.98 -12.50
N LEU A 74 14.12 -9.39 -11.57
CA LEU A 74 14.03 -9.84 -10.19
C LEU A 74 13.11 -11.06 -9.99
N ASN A 75 12.37 -11.50 -11.01
CA ASN A 75 11.62 -12.76 -10.96
C ASN A 75 12.53 -13.98 -10.78
N GLU A 76 13.79 -13.91 -11.18
CA GLU A 76 14.75 -14.98 -10.90
C GLU A 76 15.05 -15.07 -9.38
N LEU A 77 15.10 -13.93 -8.68
CA LEU A 77 15.18 -13.92 -7.21
C LEU A 77 13.91 -14.52 -6.58
N ASP A 78 12.73 -14.20 -7.13
CA ASP A 78 11.48 -14.77 -6.63
C ASP A 78 11.47 -16.29 -6.75
N ARG A 79 11.92 -16.84 -7.89
CA ARG A 79 12.06 -18.29 -8.12
C ARG A 79 13.10 -18.94 -7.19
N PHE A 80 14.24 -18.28 -7.03
CA PHE A 80 15.26 -18.75 -6.07
C PHE A 80 14.66 -18.85 -4.67
N MET A 81 13.93 -17.84 -4.23
CA MET A 81 13.32 -17.84 -2.90
C MET A 81 12.18 -18.85 -2.74
N GLU A 82 11.43 -19.16 -3.80
CA GLU A 82 10.42 -20.23 -3.80
C GLU A 82 11.08 -21.61 -3.61
N GLN A 83 12.15 -21.89 -4.35
CA GLN A 83 12.92 -23.14 -4.17
C GLN A 83 13.56 -23.18 -2.79
N TYR A 84 14.23 -22.09 -2.38
CA TYR A 84 14.85 -21.98 -1.07
C TYR A 84 13.84 -22.23 0.06
N ALA A 85 12.62 -21.71 -0.08
CA ALA A 85 11.55 -21.96 0.89
C ALA A 85 11.14 -23.43 0.96
N THR A 86 11.14 -24.13 -0.16
CA THR A 86 10.84 -25.56 -0.21
C THR A 86 11.88 -26.37 0.56
N ASP A 87 13.15 -26.05 0.40
CA ASP A 87 14.27 -26.75 1.02
C ASP A 87 14.42 -26.40 2.53
N PHE A 88 14.19 -25.12 2.87
CA PHE A 88 14.30 -24.62 4.24
C PHE A 88 13.14 -25.07 5.15
N ASN A 89 11.94 -25.21 4.59
CA ASN A 89 10.73 -25.50 5.36
C ASN A 89 10.71 -26.97 5.81
N THR A 90 10.66 -27.20 7.12
CA THR A 90 10.55 -28.55 7.66
C THR A 90 9.16 -29.15 7.41
N ARG A 91 9.06 -30.48 7.38
CA ARG A 91 7.79 -31.20 7.14
C ARG A 91 6.79 -31.08 8.30
N ALA A 92 7.22 -30.75 9.51
CA ALA A 92 6.35 -30.65 10.68
C ALA A 92 5.22 -29.62 10.46
N PRO A 93 3.94 -29.99 10.60
CA PRO A 93 2.82 -29.07 10.33
C PRO A 93 2.66 -27.97 11.39
N LYS A 94 3.12 -28.20 12.63
CA LYS A 94 3.00 -27.29 13.77
C LYS A 94 4.21 -27.40 14.69
N LYS A 95 4.49 -26.31 15.42
CA LYS A 95 5.46 -26.32 16.53
C LYS A 95 5.03 -27.31 17.62
N ARG A 96 6.00 -27.96 18.24
CA ARG A 96 5.75 -28.81 19.41
C ARG A 96 5.25 -27.96 20.58
N LEU A 97 4.34 -28.55 21.35
CA LEU A 97 3.83 -27.91 22.57
C LEU A 97 4.93 -27.88 23.63
N SER A 98 4.99 -26.79 24.38
CA SER A 98 5.86 -26.71 25.57
C SER A 98 5.44 -27.78 26.60
N PRO A 99 6.37 -28.54 27.20
CA PRO A 99 6.03 -29.50 28.23
C PRO A 99 5.21 -28.90 29.37
N ALA A 100 5.63 -27.75 29.88
CA ALA A 100 4.90 -27.03 30.94
C ALA A 100 3.46 -26.69 30.56
N TYR A 101 3.25 -26.22 29.32
CA TYR A 101 1.91 -25.94 28.81
C TYR A 101 1.05 -27.21 28.70
N LYS A 102 1.60 -28.31 28.17
CA LYS A 102 0.92 -29.62 28.07
C LYS A 102 0.47 -30.11 29.44
N THR A 103 1.37 -30.04 30.45
CA THR A 103 1.03 -30.40 31.83
C THR A 103 -0.08 -29.51 32.39
N GLY A 104 -0.03 -28.18 32.16
CA GLY A 104 -1.08 -27.26 32.61
C GLY A 104 -2.45 -27.55 31.99
N VAL A 105 -2.49 -27.82 30.67
CA VAL A 105 -3.73 -28.21 29.97
C VAL A 105 -4.29 -29.51 30.51
N ASN A 106 -3.47 -30.54 30.70
CA ASN A 106 -3.88 -31.84 31.22
C ASN A 106 -4.45 -31.69 32.66
N ARG A 107 -3.77 -30.92 33.52
CA ARG A 107 -4.26 -30.64 34.90
C ARG A 107 -5.62 -29.94 34.91
N ALA A 108 -5.81 -28.95 34.06
CA ALA A 108 -7.11 -28.26 33.95
C ALA A 108 -8.20 -29.17 33.39
N TYR A 109 -7.83 -30.03 32.41
CA TYR A 109 -8.74 -31.02 31.83
C TYR A 109 -9.20 -32.08 32.86
N GLU A 110 -8.26 -32.69 33.57
CA GLU A 110 -8.55 -33.70 34.60
C GLU A 110 -9.44 -33.11 35.72
N TYR A 111 -9.08 -31.91 36.19
CA TYR A 111 -9.86 -31.24 37.23
C TYR A 111 -11.31 -30.92 36.76
N ARG A 112 -11.49 -30.59 35.48
CA ARG A 112 -12.82 -30.38 34.87
C ARG A 112 -13.57 -31.68 34.75
N ARG A 113 -12.91 -32.75 34.28
CA ARG A 113 -13.51 -34.08 34.13
C ARG A 113 -13.99 -34.64 35.47
N GLU A 114 -13.16 -34.56 36.50
CA GLU A 114 -13.48 -34.95 37.84
C GLU A 114 -14.64 -34.10 38.42
N GLY A 115 -14.63 -32.78 38.18
CA GLY A 115 -15.69 -31.90 38.58
C GLY A 115 -17.05 -32.23 37.97
N LYS A 116 -17.07 -32.71 36.72
CA LYS A 116 -18.33 -33.19 36.10
C LYS A 116 -18.89 -34.45 36.77
N ARG A 117 -17.99 -35.39 37.17
CA ARG A 117 -18.42 -36.63 37.84
C ARG A 117 -19.00 -36.40 39.23
N LEU A 118 -18.43 -35.45 39.96
CA LEU A 118 -18.81 -35.18 41.36
C LEU A 118 -19.87 -34.08 41.51
N TRP A 119 -20.27 -33.43 40.39
CA TRP A 119 -21.05 -32.18 40.44
C TRP A 119 -22.34 -32.26 41.25
N ASP A 120 -23.09 -33.36 41.12
CA ASP A 120 -24.38 -33.54 41.80
C ASP A 120 -24.24 -33.86 43.29
N GLN A 121 -23.05 -34.35 43.69
CA GLN A 121 -22.72 -34.69 45.08
C GLN A 121 -22.16 -33.51 45.88
N LEU A 122 -21.80 -32.39 45.20
CA LEU A 122 -21.17 -31.23 45.83
C LEU A 122 -22.20 -30.24 46.41
N THR A 123 -21.88 -29.69 47.56
CA THR A 123 -22.62 -28.57 48.15
C THR A 123 -22.45 -27.28 47.33
N PRO A 124 -23.37 -26.31 47.44
CA PRO A 124 -23.23 -25.03 46.72
C PRO A 124 -21.91 -24.29 46.98
N LYS A 125 -21.36 -24.37 48.18
CA LYS A 125 -20.08 -23.78 48.59
C LYS A 125 -18.91 -24.45 47.87
N GLU A 126 -18.91 -25.78 47.83
CA GLU A 126 -17.88 -26.57 47.12
C GLU A 126 -17.95 -26.36 45.61
N LYS A 127 -19.13 -26.31 44.99
CA LYS A 127 -19.31 -25.97 43.58
C LYS A 127 -18.70 -24.61 43.25
N LYS A 128 -18.91 -23.61 44.10
CA LYS A 128 -18.32 -22.26 43.93
C LYS A 128 -16.79 -22.28 44.03
N ASN A 129 -16.25 -22.96 45.05
CA ASN A 129 -14.82 -23.08 45.25
C ASN A 129 -14.15 -23.84 44.09
N ARG A 130 -14.75 -24.94 43.66
CA ARG A 130 -14.24 -25.73 42.52
C ARG A 130 -14.24 -24.95 41.23
N SER A 131 -15.31 -24.20 40.96
CA SER A 131 -15.40 -23.31 39.80
C SER A 131 -14.34 -22.20 39.84
N ARG A 132 -14.02 -21.64 41.00
CA ARG A 132 -12.95 -20.66 41.19
C ARG A 132 -11.60 -21.27 40.88
N ARG A 133 -11.28 -22.45 41.46
CA ARG A 133 -10.03 -23.14 41.25
C ARG A 133 -9.84 -23.56 39.79
N LEU A 134 -10.88 -24.00 39.09
CA LEU A 134 -10.82 -24.29 37.66
C LEU A 134 -10.46 -23.03 36.84
N LYS A 135 -11.07 -21.89 37.16
CA LYS A 135 -10.72 -20.60 36.48
C LYS A 135 -9.26 -20.19 36.71
N ASP A 136 -8.73 -20.46 37.91
CA ASP A 136 -7.34 -20.15 38.24
C ASP A 136 -6.37 -21.08 37.48
N LEU A 137 -6.68 -22.37 37.37
CA LEU A 137 -5.91 -23.33 36.55
C LEU A 137 -5.94 -22.93 35.06
N GLU A 138 -7.10 -22.57 34.51
CA GLU A 138 -7.24 -22.10 33.13
C GLU A 138 -6.49 -20.77 32.88
N ARG A 139 -6.47 -19.89 33.90
CA ARG A 139 -5.70 -18.64 33.80
C ARG A 139 -4.20 -18.91 33.83
N ALA A 140 -3.73 -19.79 34.70
CA ALA A 140 -2.34 -20.22 34.79
C ALA A 140 -1.88 -20.87 33.47
N GLU A 141 -2.66 -21.80 32.90
CA GLU A 141 -2.40 -22.41 31.60
C GLU A 141 -2.27 -21.36 30.50
N LYS A 142 -3.23 -20.41 30.42
CA LYS A 142 -3.24 -19.39 29.40
C LYS A 142 -2.13 -18.34 29.54
N SER A 143 -1.52 -18.22 30.72
CA SER A 143 -0.34 -17.37 30.92
C SER A 143 0.96 -18.01 30.44
N MET A 144 0.99 -19.32 30.21
CA MET A 144 2.16 -20.04 29.74
C MET A 144 2.33 -19.92 28.22
N THR A 145 3.58 -19.98 27.73
CA THR A 145 3.87 -20.07 26.29
C THR A 145 3.46 -21.44 25.75
N PRO A 146 2.52 -21.53 24.77
CA PRO A 146 1.96 -22.83 24.37
C PRO A 146 2.93 -23.70 23.58
N THR A 147 3.86 -23.10 22.84
CA THR A 147 4.79 -23.83 21.97
C THR A 147 6.23 -23.54 22.34
N ILE A 148 7.14 -24.44 21.99
CA ILE A 148 8.58 -24.24 22.15
C ILE A 148 8.98 -23.05 21.24
N PRO A 149 9.58 -21.98 21.79
CA PRO A 149 9.92 -20.78 21.00
C PRO A 149 10.87 -21.06 19.83
N LEU A 150 11.96 -21.84 20.09
CA LEU A 150 12.96 -22.27 19.11
C LEU A 150 12.84 -23.79 18.92
N ASP A 151 11.79 -24.21 18.21
CA ASP A 151 11.63 -25.62 17.85
C ASP A 151 12.42 -25.91 16.58
N THR A 152 13.55 -26.64 16.73
CA THR A 152 14.44 -27.03 15.62
C THR A 152 13.72 -27.84 14.54
N ASN A 153 12.65 -28.56 14.92
CA ASN A 153 11.88 -29.39 13.99
C ASN A 153 10.80 -28.56 13.24
N TYR A 154 10.69 -27.27 13.52
CA TYR A 154 9.73 -26.39 12.85
C TYR A 154 10.40 -25.13 12.36
N LYS A 155 10.89 -25.16 11.14
CA LYS A 155 11.44 -24.01 10.43
C LYS A 155 10.49 -23.59 9.30
N ARG A 156 10.32 -22.29 9.11
CA ARG A 156 9.53 -21.70 8.03
C ARG A 156 10.18 -20.41 7.56
N ILE A 157 10.11 -20.18 6.26
CA ILE A 157 10.51 -18.94 5.62
C ILE A 157 9.35 -18.42 4.78
N GLN A 158 9.16 -17.12 4.79
CA GLN A 158 8.20 -16.43 3.95
C GLN A 158 8.86 -15.18 3.37
N TYR A 159 8.88 -15.11 2.07
CA TYR A 159 9.45 -14.02 1.30
C TYR A 159 8.36 -13.13 0.69
N THR A 160 8.63 -11.84 0.63
CA THR A 160 7.76 -10.84 -0.03
C THR A 160 8.63 -9.74 -0.60
N ARG A 161 8.43 -9.36 -1.86
CA ARG A 161 9.17 -8.32 -2.56
C ARG A 161 8.23 -7.29 -3.19
N TYR A 162 8.66 -6.06 -3.22
CA TYR A 162 8.05 -4.98 -3.97
C TYR A 162 9.16 -4.16 -4.65
N ALA A 163 9.27 -4.27 -5.97
CA ALA A 163 10.40 -3.76 -6.75
C ALA A 163 11.74 -4.29 -6.19
N ASP A 164 12.61 -3.41 -5.75
CA ASP A 164 13.92 -3.70 -5.16
C ASP A 164 13.90 -3.95 -3.64
N ASP A 165 12.85 -3.50 -2.95
CA ASP A 165 12.65 -3.75 -1.52
C ASP A 165 12.12 -5.17 -1.29
N PHE A 166 12.72 -5.94 -0.38
CA PHE A 166 12.18 -7.21 0.05
C PHE A 166 12.27 -7.44 1.57
N ILE A 167 11.38 -8.29 2.08
CA ILE A 167 11.40 -8.73 3.47
C ILE A 167 11.22 -10.24 3.54
N ILE A 168 12.02 -10.88 4.37
CA ILE A 168 11.97 -12.32 4.61
C ILE A 168 11.66 -12.56 6.08
N GLY A 169 10.54 -13.22 6.36
CA GLY A 169 10.14 -13.62 7.71
C GLY A 169 10.56 -15.05 7.99
N ILE A 170 11.38 -15.27 9.02
CA ILE A 170 11.99 -16.56 9.34
C ILE A 170 11.50 -17.05 10.70
N ILE A 171 11.07 -18.31 10.75
CA ILE A 171 10.91 -19.09 11.98
C ILE A 171 12.11 -20.03 12.05
N GLY A 172 13.07 -19.70 12.88
CA GLY A 172 14.34 -20.39 13.04
C GLY A 172 15.23 -19.67 14.03
N SER A 173 16.51 -20.04 14.07
CA SER A 173 17.53 -19.39 14.88
C SER A 173 18.01 -18.08 14.26
N LYS A 174 18.91 -17.37 14.96
CA LYS A 174 19.57 -16.17 14.42
C LYS A 174 20.58 -16.55 13.33
N GLU A 175 21.24 -17.67 13.52
CA GLU A 175 22.18 -18.24 12.57
C GLU A 175 21.48 -18.59 11.25
N ASP A 176 20.29 -19.24 11.33
CA ASP A 176 19.45 -19.49 10.14
C ASP A 176 19.15 -18.19 9.37
N ALA A 177 18.81 -17.12 10.09
CA ALA A 177 18.54 -15.83 9.44
C ALA A 177 19.79 -15.19 8.85
N GLY A 178 20.95 -15.37 9.48
CA GLY A 178 22.26 -14.97 8.96
C GLY A 178 22.61 -15.70 7.68
N GLN A 179 22.40 -17.01 7.66
CA GLN A 179 22.65 -17.86 6.49
C GLN A 179 21.77 -17.46 5.31
N VAL A 180 20.47 -17.30 5.53
CA VAL A 180 19.53 -16.82 4.49
C VAL A 180 19.99 -15.49 3.89
N LYS A 181 20.46 -14.54 4.73
CA LYS A 181 21.00 -13.27 4.24
C LYS A 181 22.22 -13.48 3.34
N GLN A 182 23.14 -14.37 3.70
CA GLN A 182 24.34 -14.64 2.92
C GLN A 182 24.01 -15.33 1.59
N ASP A 183 23.11 -16.32 1.61
CA ASP A 183 22.71 -17.05 0.41
C ASP A 183 22.00 -16.15 -0.61
N VAL A 184 21.12 -15.26 -0.13
CA VAL A 184 20.48 -14.26 -0.99
C VAL A 184 21.52 -13.28 -1.56
N LYS A 185 22.49 -12.84 -0.76
CA LYS A 185 23.57 -11.96 -1.21
C LYS A 185 24.41 -12.62 -2.31
N ALA A 186 24.80 -13.88 -2.10
CA ALA A 186 25.56 -14.67 -3.08
C ALA A 186 24.78 -14.83 -4.39
N PHE A 187 23.49 -15.21 -4.31
CA PHE A 187 22.63 -15.35 -5.48
C PHE A 187 22.51 -14.04 -6.28
N LEU A 188 22.27 -12.92 -5.61
CA LEU A 188 22.17 -11.61 -6.26
C LEU A 188 23.49 -11.26 -6.98
N GLN A 189 24.63 -11.49 -6.35
CA GLN A 189 25.95 -11.15 -6.91
C GLN A 189 26.36 -12.09 -8.04
N GLU A 190 26.19 -13.39 -7.86
CA GLU A 190 26.68 -14.41 -8.80
C GLU A 190 25.77 -14.55 -10.02
N THR A 191 24.46 -14.60 -9.80
CA THR A 191 23.46 -14.86 -10.86
C THR A 191 22.97 -13.58 -11.51
N LEU A 192 22.61 -12.58 -10.71
CA LEU A 192 22.00 -11.35 -11.21
C LEU A 192 22.98 -10.19 -11.34
N LYS A 193 24.24 -10.35 -10.94
CA LYS A 193 25.24 -9.26 -10.98
C LYS A 193 24.77 -7.99 -10.27
N LEU A 194 23.98 -8.14 -9.20
CA LEU A 194 23.45 -7.06 -8.38
C LEU A 194 24.10 -7.11 -6.99
N GLU A 195 24.27 -5.92 -6.40
CA GLU A 195 24.80 -5.78 -5.05
C GLU A 195 23.68 -5.54 -4.04
N MET A 196 23.71 -6.30 -2.96
CA MET A 196 22.83 -6.06 -1.81
C MET A 196 23.44 -4.96 -0.93
N SER A 197 22.63 -3.95 -0.57
CA SER A 197 23.08 -2.87 0.32
C SER A 197 23.34 -3.39 1.73
N ASP A 198 24.59 -3.56 2.11
CA ASP A 198 24.99 -4.05 3.45
C ASP A 198 24.54 -3.11 4.58
N THR A 199 24.48 -1.80 4.31
CA THR A 199 24.07 -0.78 5.29
C THR A 199 22.58 -0.81 5.59
N LYS A 200 21.77 -1.11 4.59
CA LYS A 200 20.30 -1.16 4.70
C LYS A 200 19.79 -2.56 5.00
N THR A 201 20.53 -3.61 4.62
CA THR A 201 20.12 -5.00 4.85
C THR A 201 20.42 -5.43 6.29
N LYS A 202 19.36 -5.67 7.06
CA LYS A 202 19.47 -5.97 8.50
C LYS A 202 18.77 -7.28 8.84
N VAL A 203 19.31 -7.98 9.83
CA VAL A 203 18.64 -9.10 10.49
C VAL A 203 18.03 -8.58 11.78
N THR A 204 16.72 -8.38 11.79
CA THR A 204 15.98 -7.75 12.90
C THR A 204 15.16 -8.81 13.64
N HIS A 205 15.25 -8.84 14.97
CA HIS A 205 14.40 -9.69 15.77
C HIS A 205 12.94 -9.21 15.68
N THR A 206 11.97 -10.15 15.54
CA THR A 206 10.56 -9.76 15.31
C THR A 206 9.88 -9.02 16.48
N GLY A 207 10.52 -8.97 17.67
CA GLY A 207 10.13 -8.10 18.78
C GLY A 207 10.46 -6.63 18.53
N ASP A 208 11.48 -6.38 17.74
CA ASP A 208 11.88 -5.06 17.28
C ASP A 208 11.05 -4.64 16.05
N ARG A 209 11.42 -3.54 15.42
CA ARG A 209 10.68 -3.01 14.27
C ARG A 209 11.53 -3.13 13.01
N ALA A 210 11.13 -4.03 12.13
CA ALA A 210 11.65 -4.08 10.77
C ALA A 210 10.95 -3.02 9.91
N ARG A 211 11.68 -2.45 8.94
CA ARG A 211 11.13 -1.45 8.03
C ARG A 211 10.86 -2.06 6.66
N PHE A 212 9.61 -1.94 6.18
CA PHE A 212 9.27 -2.35 4.82
C PHE A 212 8.15 -1.47 4.27
N LEU A 213 8.32 -0.96 3.06
CA LEU A 213 7.37 -0.08 2.38
C LEU A 213 6.87 1.06 3.28
N GLY A 214 7.76 1.68 4.05
CA GLY A 214 7.41 2.79 4.93
C GLY A 214 6.61 2.43 6.17
N TYR A 215 6.34 1.15 6.46
CA TYR A 215 5.75 0.66 7.71
C TYR A 215 6.82 0.11 8.65
N ASP A 216 6.58 0.21 9.94
CA ASP A 216 7.29 -0.59 10.94
C ASP A 216 6.53 -1.91 11.14
N ILE A 217 7.21 -3.03 10.91
CA ILE A 217 6.65 -4.37 11.06
C ILE A 217 7.21 -5.01 12.33
N THR A 218 6.33 -5.57 13.15
CA THR A 218 6.71 -6.30 14.36
C THR A 218 5.73 -7.46 14.61
N VAL A 219 6.13 -8.42 15.44
CA VAL A 219 5.27 -9.51 15.88
C VAL A 219 4.91 -9.33 17.35
N SER A 220 3.63 -9.27 17.63
CA SER A 220 3.17 -9.14 19.01
C SER A 220 3.55 -10.37 19.83
N ARG A 221 4.23 -10.15 20.95
CA ARG A 221 4.63 -11.19 21.92
C ARG A 221 3.95 -11.01 23.27
N SER A 222 2.87 -10.22 23.32
CA SER A 222 2.12 -9.99 24.56
C SER A 222 1.48 -11.29 25.02
N GLN A 223 1.71 -11.65 26.27
CA GLN A 223 1.04 -12.75 26.96
C GLN A 223 -0.15 -12.26 27.79
N ASN A 224 -0.56 -11.02 27.66
CA ASN A 224 -1.67 -10.46 28.38
C ASN A 224 -2.97 -11.24 28.08
N LEU A 225 -3.71 -11.51 29.12
CA LEU A 225 -5.01 -12.18 29.04
C LEU A 225 -6.12 -11.15 29.00
N LYS A 226 -7.07 -11.33 28.10
CA LYS A 226 -8.28 -10.50 27.99
C LYS A 226 -9.50 -11.35 28.30
N LYS A 227 -10.40 -10.82 29.13
CA LYS A 227 -11.72 -11.42 29.36
C LYS A 227 -12.65 -10.93 28.24
N LEU A 228 -13.24 -11.85 27.52
CA LEU A 228 -14.26 -11.57 26.50
C LEU A 228 -15.63 -11.30 27.15
N ALA A 229 -16.57 -10.73 26.39
CA ALA A 229 -17.92 -10.46 26.85
C ALA A 229 -18.66 -11.73 27.36
N ASN A 230 -18.37 -12.88 26.76
CA ASN A 230 -18.89 -14.20 27.20
C ASN A 230 -18.17 -14.78 28.45
N GLY A 231 -17.32 -13.99 29.12
CA GLY A 231 -16.58 -14.39 30.31
C GLY A 231 -15.34 -15.26 30.06
N LYS A 232 -15.09 -15.73 28.83
CA LYS A 232 -13.91 -16.53 28.50
C LYS A 232 -12.63 -15.67 28.52
N ILE A 233 -11.57 -16.26 29.03
CA ILE A 233 -10.23 -15.64 29.01
C ILE A 233 -9.52 -16.07 27.76
N GLN A 234 -8.99 -15.11 27.01
CA GLN A 234 -8.24 -15.32 25.77
C GLN A 234 -6.91 -14.58 25.81
N ARG A 235 -5.85 -15.16 25.22
CA ARG A 235 -4.60 -14.45 24.99
C ARG A 235 -4.79 -13.33 23.99
N CYS A 236 -4.19 -12.18 24.27
CA CYS A 236 -4.24 -11.04 23.37
C CYS A 236 -3.11 -11.14 22.34
N GLN A 237 -3.51 -11.43 21.09
CA GLN A 237 -2.69 -11.14 19.90
C GLN A 237 -1.23 -11.65 19.94
N THR A 238 -0.93 -12.76 20.63
CA THR A 238 0.41 -13.36 20.60
C THR A 238 0.67 -13.97 19.22
N GLY A 239 1.82 -13.62 18.63
CA GLY A 239 2.24 -14.12 17.31
C GLY A 239 1.58 -13.40 16.12
N VAL A 240 0.78 -12.37 16.35
CA VAL A 240 0.16 -11.57 15.27
C VAL A 240 1.16 -10.55 14.74
N VAL A 241 1.34 -10.53 13.43
CA VAL A 241 2.11 -9.48 12.75
C VAL A 241 1.36 -8.16 12.84
N LYS A 242 2.06 -7.10 13.22
CA LYS A 242 1.52 -5.74 13.30
C LYS A 242 2.26 -4.84 12.34
N LEU A 243 1.49 -4.05 11.60
CA LEU A 243 1.96 -2.93 10.82
C LEU A 243 1.77 -1.66 11.65
N LEU A 244 2.82 -0.89 11.82
CA LEU A 244 2.78 0.33 12.62
C LEU A 244 3.20 1.54 11.78
N VAL A 245 2.70 2.70 12.17
CA VAL A 245 3.04 3.99 11.54
C VAL A 245 4.34 4.51 12.13
N PRO A 246 5.43 4.64 11.35
CA PRO A 246 6.68 5.20 11.85
C PRO A 246 6.52 6.68 12.21
N ARG A 247 7.00 7.04 13.41
CA ARG A 247 6.88 8.42 13.89
C ARG A 247 7.60 9.42 12.99
N GLU A 248 8.80 9.08 12.56
CA GLU A 248 9.63 9.94 11.70
C GLU A 248 8.98 10.25 10.34
N LYS A 249 8.17 9.34 9.79
CA LYS A 249 7.51 9.55 8.50
C LYS A 249 6.45 10.66 8.57
N TRP A 250 5.54 10.61 9.54
CA TRP A 250 4.50 11.65 9.64
C TRP A 250 5.05 12.96 10.25
N VAL A 251 6.05 12.90 11.12
CA VAL A 251 6.76 14.09 11.62
C VAL A 251 7.55 14.73 10.49
N GLY A 252 8.30 13.95 9.72
CA GLY A 252 9.04 14.43 8.55
C GLY A 252 8.13 15.13 7.52
N LYS A 253 6.95 14.59 7.25
CA LYS A 253 5.96 15.24 6.36
C LYS A 253 5.47 16.59 6.91
N LEU A 254 5.26 16.73 8.21
CA LEU A 254 4.89 18.04 8.79
C LEU A 254 6.00 19.08 8.67
N LEU A 255 7.26 18.67 8.79
CA LEU A 255 8.43 19.54 8.60
C LEU A 255 8.60 19.90 7.12
N GLU A 256 8.50 18.91 6.21
CA GLU A 256 8.53 19.10 4.74
C GLU A 256 7.48 20.11 4.27
N TYR A 257 6.25 19.98 4.80
CA TYR A 257 5.17 20.92 4.51
C TYR A 257 5.33 22.28 5.20
N GLN A 258 6.35 22.44 6.02
CA GLN A 258 6.52 23.64 6.87
C GLN A 258 5.29 23.95 7.73
N ALA A 259 4.55 22.90 8.11
CA ALA A 259 3.32 23.01 8.87
C ALA A 259 3.56 23.12 10.38
N MET A 260 4.76 22.77 10.85
CA MET A 260 5.13 22.83 12.26
C MET A 260 6.62 23.09 12.49
N LYS A 261 6.95 23.42 13.74
CA LYS A 261 8.31 23.34 14.31
C LYS A 261 8.29 22.53 15.59
N ILE A 262 9.40 21.88 15.90
CA ILE A 262 9.61 21.19 17.17
C ILE A 262 10.28 22.17 18.14
N LYS A 263 9.71 22.31 19.32
CA LYS A 263 10.33 23.00 20.46
C LYS A 263 10.59 21.99 21.56
N ILE A 264 11.70 22.12 22.25
CA ILE A 264 12.01 21.31 23.42
C ILE A 264 11.62 22.15 24.65
N ASN A 265 10.81 21.58 25.54
CA ASN A 265 10.44 22.21 26.81
C ASN A 265 11.60 22.09 27.82
N GLU A 266 11.52 22.83 28.91
CA GLU A 266 12.50 22.83 30.05
C GLU A 266 12.77 21.40 30.58
N ASN A 267 11.80 20.52 30.49
CA ASN A 267 11.88 19.10 30.89
C ASN A 267 12.41 18.16 29.76
N GLY A 268 13.03 18.68 28.71
CA GLY A 268 13.56 17.92 27.60
C GLY A 268 12.50 17.25 26.67
N LYS A 269 11.20 17.52 26.88
CA LYS A 269 10.13 16.95 26.07
C LYS A 269 9.85 17.76 24.82
N GLU A 270 9.72 17.07 23.69
CA GLU A 270 9.34 17.68 22.41
C GLU A 270 7.89 18.19 22.43
N ARG A 271 7.69 19.40 21.98
CA ARG A 271 6.39 20.02 21.73
C ARG A 271 6.26 20.43 20.28
N PHE A 272 5.20 19.97 19.62
CA PHE A 272 4.88 20.33 18.26
C PHE A 272 4.13 21.67 18.25
N VAL A 273 4.66 22.63 17.52
CA VAL A 273 4.06 23.97 17.38
C VAL A 273 3.68 24.16 15.92
N ALA A 274 2.38 24.18 15.63
CA ALA A 274 1.88 24.42 14.28
C ALA A 274 2.29 25.80 13.78
N LEU A 275 2.67 25.89 12.50
CA LEU A 275 3.05 27.12 11.78
C LEU A 275 2.07 27.40 10.66
N HIS A 276 1.97 28.67 10.23
CA HIS A 276 1.31 29.03 8.98
C HIS A 276 2.20 28.61 7.80
N ARG A 277 1.59 28.28 6.66
CA ARG A 277 2.29 27.93 5.42
C ARG A 277 2.30 29.12 4.46
N GLY A 278 3.39 29.88 4.46
CA GLY A 278 3.53 31.10 3.66
C GLY A 278 3.17 30.91 2.18
N ARG A 279 3.59 29.78 1.57
CA ARG A 279 3.32 29.45 0.16
C ARG A 279 1.83 29.33 -0.20
N LEU A 280 0.95 29.16 0.79
CA LEU A 280 -0.48 29.02 0.58
C LEU A 280 -1.26 30.30 0.85
N VAL A 281 -0.68 31.31 1.50
CA VAL A 281 -1.38 32.52 1.96
C VAL A 281 -2.07 33.27 0.79
N ASN A 282 -1.43 33.30 -0.38
CA ASN A 282 -1.95 34.01 -1.55
C ASN A 282 -2.94 33.20 -2.39
N LYS A 283 -3.21 31.95 -2.02
CA LYS A 283 -4.18 31.10 -2.71
C LYS A 283 -5.61 31.40 -2.26
N SER A 284 -6.60 30.97 -3.06
CA SER A 284 -8.00 31.05 -2.66
C SER A 284 -8.30 30.18 -1.44
N ASP A 285 -9.35 30.49 -0.69
CA ASP A 285 -9.72 29.75 0.52
C ASP A 285 -9.97 28.27 0.25
N ILE A 286 -10.63 27.99 -0.87
CA ILE A 286 -10.92 26.62 -1.29
C ILE A 286 -9.63 25.86 -1.67
N GLU A 287 -8.68 26.50 -2.34
CA GLU A 287 -7.39 25.88 -2.67
C GLU A 287 -6.57 25.59 -1.41
N ILE A 288 -6.57 26.52 -0.44
CA ILE A 288 -5.91 26.28 0.86
C ILE A 288 -6.52 25.04 1.52
N LEU A 289 -7.84 25.03 1.70
CA LEU A 289 -8.55 23.95 2.38
C LEU A 289 -8.37 22.59 1.67
N THR A 290 -8.50 22.57 0.35
CA THR A 290 -8.37 21.34 -0.43
C THR A 290 -6.94 20.79 -0.41
N THR A 291 -5.92 21.66 -0.40
CA THR A 291 -4.51 21.25 -0.22
C THR A 291 -4.30 20.54 1.12
N TYR A 292 -4.75 21.13 2.22
CA TYR A 292 -4.67 20.49 3.53
C TYR A 292 -5.45 19.17 3.59
N ASN A 293 -6.65 19.13 3.02
CA ASN A 293 -7.46 17.92 2.96
C ASN A 293 -6.79 16.79 2.14
N ALA A 294 -6.20 17.12 1.01
CA ALA A 294 -5.50 16.16 0.16
C ALA A 294 -4.30 15.55 0.88
N GLU A 295 -3.50 16.37 1.56
CA GLU A 295 -2.31 15.93 2.31
C GLU A 295 -2.70 15.06 3.52
N VAL A 296 -3.74 15.43 4.28
CA VAL A 296 -4.23 14.64 5.42
C VAL A 296 -4.82 13.31 4.95
N ARG A 297 -5.68 13.36 3.93
CA ARG A 297 -6.32 12.16 3.36
C ARG A 297 -5.29 11.23 2.74
N GLY A 298 -4.31 11.75 2.02
CA GLY A 298 -3.26 10.98 1.38
C GLY A 298 -2.44 10.19 2.39
N LEU A 299 -1.98 10.84 3.46
CA LEU A 299 -1.22 10.16 4.52
C LEU A 299 -2.08 9.12 5.25
N TYR A 300 -3.33 9.45 5.59
CA TYR A 300 -4.23 8.48 6.23
C TYR A 300 -4.55 7.31 5.31
N ASN A 301 -4.86 7.53 4.06
CA ASN A 301 -5.16 6.44 3.12
C ASN A 301 -4.00 5.46 3.01
N TYR A 302 -2.76 5.96 2.96
CA TYR A 302 -1.57 5.11 2.94
C TYR A 302 -1.46 4.25 4.19
N TYR A 303 -1.60 4.84 5.39
CA TYR A 303 -1.45 4.15 6.66
C TYR A 303 -2.76 3.58 7.25
N SER A 304 -3.85 3.59 6.49
CA SER A 304 -5.19 3.20 7.00
C SER A 304 -5.27 1.75 7.49
N ILE A 305 -4.44 0.84 6.96
CA ILE A 305 -4.37 -0.57 7.37
C ILE A 305 -3.48 -0.80 8.60
N ALA A 306 -2.69 0.21 9.02
CA ALA A 306 -1.82 0.08 10.17
C ALA A 306 -2.61 -0.19 11.46
N ASN A 307 -2.07 -1.03 12.34
CA ASN A 307 -2.70 -1.35 13.63
C ASN A 307 -2.87 -0.12 14.52
N ASP A 308 -2.02 0.89 14.34
CA ASP A 308 -2.04 2.16 15.06
C ASP A 308 -2.35 3.36 14.16
N ALA A 309 -3.16 3.15 13.11
CA ALA A 309 -3.58 4.20 12.16
C ALA A 309 -4.14 5.45 12.86
N PHE A 310 -4.75 5.31 14.04
CA PHE A 310 -5.25 6.41 14.86
C PHE A 310 -4.18 7.46 15.21
N LYS A 311 -2.90 7.08 15.19
CA LYS A 311 -1.78 8.01 15.41
C LYS A 311 -1.71 9.12 14.37
N ILE A 312 -2.23 8.89 13.15
CA ILE A 312 -2.35 9.91 12.11
C ILE A 312 -3.28 11.06 12.55
N GLY A 313 -4.14 10.83 13.54
CA GLY A 313 -4.92 11.90 14.15
C GLY A 313 -4.06 13.03 14.74
N ARG A 314 -2.86 12.72 15.24
CA ARG A 314 -1.90 13.75 15.70
C ARG A 314 -1.40 14.60 14.55
N PHE A 315 -1.07 13.98 13.42
CA PHE A 315 -0.73 14.68 12.19
C PHE A 315 -1.89 15.59 11.74
N GLY A 316 -3.11 15.04 11.65
CA GLY A 316 -4.31 15.78 11.28
C GLY A 316 -4.59 16.99 12.19
N ASN A 317 -4.39 16.85 13.50
CA ASN A 317 -4.54 17.96 14.44
C ASN A 317 -3.51 19.07 14.21
N VAL A 318 -2.24 18.74 13.99
CA VAL A 318 -1.20 19.74 13.67
C VAL A 318 -1.56 20.44 12.35
N MET A 319 -1.96 19.70 11.32
CA MET A 319 -2.39 20.24 10.03
C MET A 319 -3.60 21.16 10.16
N LYS A 320 -4.59 20.80 10.97
CA LYS A 320 -5.77 21.63 11.27
C LYS A 320 -5.36 22.98 11.89
N TYR A 321 -4.48 22.95 12.88
CA TYR A 321 -4.00 24.17 13.50
C TYR A 321 -3.08 24.99 12.57
N SER A 322 -2.25 24.36 11.76
CA SER A 322 -1.47 25.01 10.71
C SER A 322 -2.37 25.73 9.70
N MET A 323 -3.45 25.07 9.28
CA MET A 323 -4.46 25.67 8.41
C MET A 323 -5.08 26.93 9.05
N TYR A 324 -5.53 26.85 10.31
CA TYR A 324 -6.06 28.04 11.00
C TYR A 324 -5.08 29.19 11.01
N LYS A 325 -3.80 28.91 11.28
CA LYS A 325 -2.74 29.94 11.25
C LYS A 325 -2.48 30.48 9.85
N THR A 326 -2.61 29.64 8.80
CA THR A 326 -2.48 30.08 7.42
C THR A 326 -3.60 31.05 7.03
N PHE A 327 -4.84 30.73 7.41
CA PHE A 327 -5.97 31.66 7.22
C PHE A 327 -5.80 32.93 8.05
N ALA A 328 -5.36 32.82 9.30
CA ALA A 328 -5.10 33.99 10.16
C ALA A 328 -4.04 34.92 9.56
N CYS A 329 -2.97 34.36 9.02
CA CYS A 329 -1.94 35.12 8.31
C CYS A 329 -2.50 35.79 7.03
N LYS A 330 -3.28 35.06 6.22
CA LYS A 330 -3.92 35.60 5.01
C LYS A 330 -4.79 36.80 5.29
N TYR A 331 -5.62 36.72 6.34
CA TYR A 331 -6.57 37.78 6.69
C TYR A 331 -6.05 38.76 7.72
N LYS A 332 -4.75 38.68 8.08
CA LYS A 332 -4.10 39.55 9.08
C LYS A 332 -4.91 39.61 10.40
N THR A 333 -5.34 38.46 10.89
CA THR A 333 -6.16 38.31 12.09
C THR A 333 -5.64 37.16 12.97
N ASN A 334 -6.32 36.85 14.06
CA ASN A 334 -5.97 35.75 14.94
C ASN A 334 -6.78 34.47 14.65
N VAL A 335 -6.32 33.35 15.23
CA VAL A 335 -6.96 32.03 15.03
C VAL A 335 -8.37 31.99 15.60
N HIS A 336 -8.67 32.76 16.65
CA HIS A 336 -9.99 32.79 17.26
C HIS A 336 -11.04 33.37 16.28
N GLU A 337 -10.71 34.52 15.65
CA GLU A 337 -11.57 35.14 14.64
C GLU A 337 -11.77 34.23 13.41
N ILE A 338 -10.73 33.53 12.97
CA ILE A 338 -10.85 32.56 11.88
C ILE A 338 -11.80 31.44 12.25
N LYS A 339 -11.72 30.90 13.46
CA LYS A 339 -12.67 29.89 13.94
C LYS A 339 -14.09 30.44 13.99
N ARG A 340 -14.31 31.63 14.51
CA ARG A 340 -15.63 32.26 14.55
C ARG A 340 -16.24 32.44 13.16
N LYS A 341 -15.43 32.82 12.18
CA LYS A 341 -15.88 33.10 10.79
C LYS A 341 -16.15 31.83 9.98
N TYR A 342 -15.31 30.80 10.11
CA TYR A 342 -15.32 29.63 9.22
C TYR A 342 -15.83 28.33 9.86
N CYS A 343 -15.92 28.25 11.20
CA CYS A 343 -16.40 27.05 11.83
C CYS A 343 -17.93 27.08 12.01
N VAL A 344 -18.57 26.04 11.51
CA VAL A 344 -19.98 25.72 11.81
C VAL A 344 -19.93 24.57 12.81
N GLY A 345 -20.17 24.86 14.09
CA GLY A 345 -19.85 23.96 15.20
C GLY A 345 -18.36 23.68 15.28
N GLU A 346 -17.96 22.42 15.25
CA GLU A 346 -16.54 22.01 15.26
C GLU A 346 -15.90 21.92 13.87
N LEU A 347 -16.68 22.10 12.79
CA LEU A 347 -16.26 21.88 11.42
C LEU A 347 -15.84 23.18 10.74
N PHE A 348 -14.58 23.27 10.36
CA PHE A 348 -14.10 24.35 9.50
C PHE A 348 -14.65 24.18 8.09
N THR A 349 -15.39 25.16 7.60
CA THR A 349 -16.16 25.11 6.35
C THR A 349 -15.86 26.31 5.48
N VAL A 350 -15.57 26.09 4.21
CA VAL A 350 -15.41 27.11 3.18
C VAL A 350 -16.51 26.96 2.16
N ALA A 351 -17.23 28.03 1.89
CA ALA A 351 -18.19 28.12 0.79
C ALA A 351 -17.50 28.71 -0.45
N TYR A 352 -17.86 28.20 -1.62
CA TYR A 352 -17.36 28.65 -2.91
C TYR A 352 -18.40 28.49 -4.01
N ASP A 353 -18.34 29.35 -5.03
CA ASP A 353 -19.27 29.32 -6.13
C ASP A 353 -18.74 28.46 -7.28
N THR A 354 -19.64 27.72 -7.90
CA THR A 354 -19.38 26.90 -9.10
C THR A 354 -20.44 27.23 -10.17
N LYS A 355 -20.19 26.81 -11.41
CA LYS A 355 -21.20 26.96 -12.50
C LYS A 355 -22.54 26.28 -12.18
N ALA A 356 -22.56 25.33 -11.26
CA ALA A 356 -23.74 24.59 -10.81
C ALA A 356 -24.33 25.15 -9.48
N GLY A 357 -23.89 26.35 -9.02
CA GLY A 357 -24.32 26.99 -7.79
C GLY A 357 -23.28 26.94 -6.66
N ARG A 358 -23.66 27.46 -5.50
CA ARG A 358 -22.82 27.57 -4.32
C ARG A 358 -22.62 26.21 -3.66
N LYS A 359 -21.36 25.86 -3.37
CA LYS A 359 -20.97 24.61 -2.69
C LYS A 359 -20.15 24.90 -1.43
N THR A 360 -20.12 23.94 -0.53
CA THR A 360 -19.32 24.02 0.70
C THR A 360 -18.37 22.83 0.77
N THR A 361 -17.20 23.05 1.34
CA THR A 361 -16.22 22.00 1.64
C THR A 361 -15.73 22.17 3.07
N THR A 362 -15.59 21.05 3.78
CA THR A 362 -15.15 21.05 5.18
C THR A 362 -13.73 20.50 5.30
N PHE A 363 -13.02 20.85 6.39
CA PHE A 363 -11.79 20.17 6.73
C PHE A 363 -12.07 18.68 7.00
N TYR A 364 -11.08 17.83 6.69
CA TYR A 364 -11.14 16.38 6.81
C TYR A 364 -11.75 15.92 8.14
N ARG A 365 -12.78 15.07 8.08
CA ARG A 365 -13.56 14.61 9.24
C ARG A 365 -13.81 13.11 9.29
N ASP A 366 -13.34 12.33 8.30
CA ASP A 366 -13.68 10.90 8.16
C ASP A 366 -13.03 10.01 9.25
N GLY A 367 -12.26 10.64 10.17
CA GLY A 367 -11.58 9.96 11.27
C GLY A 367 -10.32 9.20 10.82
N TYR A 368 -9.70 8.51 11.79
CA TYR A 368 -8.40 7.83 11.60
C TYR A 368 -8.46 6.38 12.11
N LYS A 369 -9.61 5.72 11.99
CA LYS A 369 -9.78 4.31 12.40
C LYS A 369 -9.03 3.39 11.44
N ARG A 370 -8.52 2.28 11.97
CA ARG A 370 -7.94 1.23 11.13
C ARG A 370 -8.98 0.68 10.17
N LYS A 371 -8.60 0.49 8.89
CA LYS A 371 -9.38 -0.23 7.89
C LYS A 371 -8.84 -1.66 7.78
N GLU A 372 -9.70 -2.61 7.46
CA GLU A 372 -9.31 -4.01 7.26
C GLU A 372 -8.58 -4.20 5.93
N THR A 373 -8.98 -3.45 4.92
CA THR A 373 -8.38 -3.47 3.58
C THR A 373 -7.76 -2.13 3.24
N ALA A 374 -6.68 -2.16 2.46
CA ALA A 374 -6.08 -0.94 1.92
C ALA A 374 -7.10 -0.17 1.10
N THR A 375 -7.03 1.16 1.16
CA THR A 375 -7.82 2.02 0.29
C THR A 375 -7.38 1.74 -1.15
N LYS A 376 -8.29 1.20 -1.95
CA LYS A 376 -8.04 1.02 -3.38
C LYS A 376 -7.82 2.40 -3.98
N CYS A 377 -6.66 2.61 -4.57
CA CYS A 377 -6.47 3.72 -5.47
C CYS A 377 -7.23 3.33 -6.74
N GLU A 378 -8.37 3.94 -6.97
CA GLU A 378 -8.99 3.89 -8.29
C GLU A 378 -8.08 4.68 -9.22
N LEU A 379 -7.14 3.98 -9.82
CA LEU A 379 -6.44 4.53 -10.98
C LEU A 379 -7.54 4.93 -11.96
N PRO A 380 -7.45 6.15 -12.52
CA PRO A 380 -8.35 6.53 -13.59
C PRO A 380 -8.38 5.38 -14.58
N ASP A 381 -9.60 4.92 -14.91
CA ASP A 381 -9.74 3.88 -15.92
C ASP A 381 -9.21 4.45 -17.26
N TYR A 382 -7.93 4.27 -17.49
CA TYR A 382 -7.25 4.72 -18.71
C TYR A 382 -7.89 4.09 -19.95
N SER A 383 -8.58 2.94 -19.80
CA SER A 383 -9.36 2.35 -20.89
C SER A 383 -10.51 3.27 -21.32
N LYS A 384 -11.03 4.12 -20.45
CA LYS A 384 -12.00 5.17 -20.83
C LYS A 384 -11.37 6.27 -21.68
N TYR A 385 -10.08 6.53 -21.52
CA TYR A 385 -9.35 7.57 -22.24
C TYR A 385 -8.57 7.02 -23.43
N THR A 386 -8.17 5.76 -23.37
CA THR A 386 -7.52 5.03 -24.47
C THR A 386 -8.50 4.40 -25.43
N LYS A 387 -9.83 4.59 -25.25
CA LYS A 387 -10.77 4.28 -26.32
C LYS A 387 -10.31 5.03 -27.56
N THR A 388 -9.77 4.28 -28.47
CA THR A 388 -9.30 4.63 -29.79
C THR A 388 -10.37 5.43 -30.55
N ASN A 389 -10.34 6.73 -30.33
CA ASN A 389 -11.37 7.66 -30.84
C ASN A 389 -10.82 8.61 -31.90
N THR A 390 -9.52 8.50 -32.24
CA THR A 390 -8.95 9.27 -33.34
C THR A 390 -9.56 8.78 -34.66
N LEU A 391 -9.77 9.69 -35.59
CA LEU A 391 -10.33 9.36 -36.89
C LEU A 391 -9.52 8.27 -37.58
N LYS A 392 -8.17 8.35 -37.54
CA LYS A 392 -7.26 7.35 -38.07
C LYS A 392 -7.56 5.96 -37.52
N GLN A 393 -7.59 5.80 -36.22
CA GLN A 393 -7.86 4.51 -35.56
C GLN A 393 -9.26 3.95 -35.84
N ARG A 394 -10.24 4.83 -36.08
CA ARG A 394 -11.60 4.42 -36.45
C ARG A 394 -11.66 3.87 -37.89
N VAL A 395 -10.91 4.48 -38.80
CA VAL A 395 -10.76 3.98 -40.17
C VAL A 395 -9.97 2.68 -40.19
N GLU A 396 -8.88 2.57 -39.44
CA GLU A 396 -8.04 1.37 -39.31
C GLU A 396 -8.76 0.17 -38.70
N ARG A 397 -9.94 0.33 -38.12
CA ARG A 397 -10.77 -0.78 -37.66
C ARG A 397 -11.50 -1.51 -38.79
N TYR A 398 -11.55 -0.92 -39.97
CA TYR A 398 -12.25 -1.48 -41.13
C TYR A 398 -13.71 -1.84 -40.88
N THR A 399 -14.36 -1.24 -39.88
CA THR A 399 -15.76 -1.50 -39.50
C THR A 399 -16.59 -0.27 -39.69
N CYS A 400 -17.70 -0.36 -40.43
CA CYS A 400 -18.67 0.74 -40.60
C CYS A 400 -19.32 1.09 -39.26
N GLU A 401 -19.30 2.36 -38.88
CA GLU A 401 -19.87 2.81 -37.59
C GLU A 401 -21.42 2.86 -37.58
N LEU A 402 -22.04 2.78 -38.74
CA LEU A 402 -23.51 2.81 -38.90
C LEU A 402 -24.10 1.38 -38.94
N CYS A 403 -23.68 0.57 -39.88
CA CYS A 403 -24.22 -0.80 -40.05
C CYS A 403 -23.41 -1.89 -39.37
N GLY A 404 -22.21 -1.59 -38.84
CA GLY A 404 -21.36 -2.56 -38.15
C GLY A 404 -20.64 -3.57 -39.05
N LYS A 405 -20.81 -3.52 -40.36
CA LYS A 405 -20.14 -4.45 -41.29
C LYS A 405 -18.67 -4.11 -41.48
N ASP A 406 -17.84 -5.11 -41.64
CA ASP A 406 -16.43 -4.92 -41.98
C ASP A 406 -16.28 -4.54 -43.45
N CYS A 407 -15.52 -3.47 -43.70
CA CYS A 407 -15.31 -2.90 -45.02
C CYS A 407 -13.92 -2.25 -45.12
N ARG A 408 -13.15 -2.60 -46.15
CA ARG A 408 -11.81 -1.99 -46.36
C ARG A 408 -11.89 -0.57 -46.93
N ASN A 409 -12.95 -0.28 -47.70
CA ASN A 409 -13.16 1.02 -48.33
C ASN A 409 -14.15 1.85 -47.48
N LEU A 410 -13.65 2.42 -46.39
CA LEU A 410 -14.48 3.28 -45.52
C LEU A 410 -14.36 4.74 -45.94
N GLU A 411 -15.50 5.43 -45.95
CA GLU A 411 -15.60 6.86 -46.24
C GLU A 411 -15.89 7.65 -44.98
N ILE A 412 -15.50 8.92 -44.96
CA ILE A 412 -15.65 9.78 -43.80
C ILE A 412 -16.73 10.83 -44.09
N HIS A 413 -17.88 10.68 -43.46
CA HIS A 413 -18.90 11.70 -43.46
C HIS A 413 -18.60 12.77 -42.39
N GLN A 414 -18.68 14.06 -42.76
CA GLN A 414 -18.40 15.18 -41.84
C GLN A 414 -19.49 16.23 -41.87
N VAL A 415 -19.95 16.67 -40.69
CA VAL A 415 -20.91 17.76 -40.52
C VAL A 415 -20.25 19.04 -40.00
N LYS A 416 -20.69 20.18 -40.45
CA LYS A 416 -20.17 21.51 -40.03
C LYS A 416 -20.44 21.76 -38.53
N LYS A 417 -21.67 21.54 -38.08
CA LYS A 417 -22.10 21.78 -36.70
C LYS A 417 -23.05 20.68 -36.23
N LEU A 418 -22.78 20.07 -35.06
CA LEU A 418 -23.64 19.02 -34.45
C LEU A 418 -25.03 19.55 -34.05
N LYS A 419 -25.17 20.86 -33.78
CA LYS A 419 -26.45 21.50 -33.43
C LYS A 419 -27.42 21.55 -34.60
N ASP A 420 -26.94 21.49 -35.83
CA ASP A 420 -27.74 21.58 -37.03
C ASP A 420 -28.40 20.22 -37.37
N LEU A 421 -27.95 19.13 -36.73
CA LEU A 421 -28.54 17.81 -36.88
C LEU A 421 -29.87 17.74 -36.12
N LYS A 422 -30.97 17.51 -36.82
CA LYS A 422 -32.34 17.46 -36.23
C LYS A 422 -32.57 16.13 -35.47
N GLY A 423 -31.89 15.07 -35.84
CA GLY A 423 -32.04 13.73 -35.24
C GLY A 423 -33.18 12.94 -35.92
N ASN A 424 -33.47 13.24 -37.15
CA ASN A 424 -34.53 12.60 -37.93
C ASN A 424 -34.08 11.27 -38.54
N SER A 425 -32.77 11.06 -38.61
CA SER A 425 -32.18 9.83 -39.17
C SER A 425 -31.28 9.15 -38.14
N GLU A 426 -31.05 7.85 -38.32
CA GLU A 426 -30.28 7.01 -37.44
C GLU A 426 -28.79 7.49 -37.30
N TRP A 427 -28.22 7.95 -38.41
CA TRP A 427 -26.85 8.45 -38.41
C TRP A 427 -26.74 9.81 -37.67
N GLU A 428 -27.74 10.70 -37.78
CA GLU A 428 -27.79 11.95 -37.02
C GLU A 428 -27.85 11.66 -35.49
N LEU A 429 -28.74 10.75 -35.09
CA LEU A 429 -28.88 10.29 -33.71
C LEU A 429 -27.55 9.72 -33.18
N LEU A 430 -26.88 8.91 -33.99
CA LEU A 430 -25.59 8.31 -33.65
C LEU A 430 -24.51 9.38 -33.46
N MET A 431 -24.40 10.34 -34.36
CA MET A 431 -23.44 11.45 -34.27
C MET A 431 -23.72 12.37 -33.07
N ARG A 432 -24.98 12.69 -32.79
CA ARG A 432 -25.38 13.45 -31.60
C ARG A 432 -25.09 12.70 -30.30
N LYS A 433 -25.43 11.41 -30.21
CA LYS A 433 -25.18 10.55 -29.06
C LYS A 433 -23.68 10.44 -28.78
N ARG A 434 -22.88 10.30 -29.81
CA ARG A 434 -21.41 10.24 -29.69
C ARG A 434 -20.73 11.60 -29.58
N ARG A 435 -21.47 12.70 -29.77
CA ARG A 435 -20.96 14.07 -29.80
C ARG A 435 -19.78 14.27 -30.76
N ARG A 436 -19.86 13.68 -31.95
CA ARG A 436 -18.78 13.69 -32.94
C ARG A 436 -19.26 14.30 -34.26
N LYS A 437 -18.37 15.11 -34.86
CA LYS A 437 -18.61 15.72 -36.17
C LYS A 437 -18.28 14.84 -37.36
N THR A 438 -17.68 13.66 -37.12
CA THR A 438 -17.27 12.71 -38.15
C THR A 438 -17.88 11.35 -37.91
N LEU A 439 -18.31 10.67 -38.98
CA LEU A 439 -18.79 9.30 -38.98
C LEU A 439 -17.98 8.51 -40.02
N VAL A 440 -17.53 7.34 -39.69
CA VAL A 440 -16.83 6.41 -40.60
C VAL A 440 -17.85 5.40 -41.09
N ALA A 441 -18.16 5.40 -42.39
CA ALA A 441 -19.21 4.62 -42.98
C ALA A 441 -18.70 3.85 -44.21
N CYS A 442 -19.33 2.71 -44.53
CA CYS A 442 -19.10 2.06 -45.80
C CYS A 442 -19.77 2.86 -46.95
N PRO A 443 -19.37 2.67 -48.22
CA PRO A 443 -19.91 3.45 -49.34
C PRO A 443 -21.43 3.43 -49.42
N ASP A 444 -22.06 2.28 -49.15
CA ASP A 444 -23.52 2.14 -49.19
C ASP A 444 -24.21 2.97 -48.11
N CYS A 445 -23.71 2.89 -46.89
CA CYS A 445 -24.22 3.73 -45.76
C CYS A 445 -23.95 5.22 -46.01
N HIS A 446 -22.81 5.55 -46.65
CA HIS A 446 -22.49 6.95 -46.94
C HIS A 446 -23.40 7.54 -48.03
N LYS A 447 -23.76 6.74 -49.07
CA LYS A 447 -24.78 7.14 -50.04
C LYS A 447 -26.15 7.39 -49.40
N LEU A 448 -26.57 6.51 -48.46
CA LEU A 448 -27.81 6.68 -47.68
C LEU A 448 -27.84 7.91 -46.81
N ILE A 449 -26.71 8.44 -46.39
CA ILE A 449 -26.60 9.69 -45.62
C ILE A 449 -26.89 10.91 -46.55
N HIS A 450 -26.60 10.80 -47.84
CA HIS A 450 -26.73 11.88 -48.81
C HIS A 450 -27.98 11.80 -49.67
N SER A 451 -28.73 10.65 -49.65
CA SER A 451 -30.06 10.52 -50.21
C SER A 451 -31.11 11.15 -49.32
#